data_ce90854ba455b4c5cc5f72edf7f263f7
#
_entry.id   ce90854ba455b4c5cc5f72edf7f263f7
#
_cell.length_a   1.000
_cell.length_b   1.000
_cell.length_c   1.000
_cell.angle_alpha   90.00
_cell.angle_beta   90.00
_cell.angle_gamma   90.00
#
_symmetry.space_group_name_H-M   'P 1'
#
loop_
_entity.id
_entity.type
_entity.pdbx_description
1 polymer ?
#
loop_
_entity_poly.entity_id
_entity_poly.type
_entity_poly.pdbx_seq_one_letter_code
_entity_poly.pdbx_strand_id
1 'polypeptide(L)'
;MTATADAGSPATPPSSAGEWLRGQAAAGLLDTADGQVFRLTPEAAQLLADEEGSVWFAAGAFQGAVAAEQTVDRLAESFRTGDGLSFDDFGPAAAAKVERMLGPWSRLALVPTILPALDGVTRRLESGIRVADVGCGSGIALLTLAAAFPRSRFDGYDPSEYAITRARGNLAERGLANVAFHQRSAGQLPDEPLFGLVLTFDCLHDMPRPDEAARAIRRCLTSDGTWLVKEIRAGETWQDNLAHPVAAMLYGNSVASCLPSGLSESGGVGLGTLGLPPSRLERMCRQAGFSRFQLHDVGDPANLYYEVRP
;
A
#
# COMPACT_ATOMS: atom_id res chain seq x y z
N MET A 1 -11.67 5.37 -21.63
CA MET A 1 -10.88 4.79 -22.74
C MET A 1 -11.82 4.06 -23.69
N THR A 2 -11.82 4.39 -24.96
CA THR A 2 -12.71 3.78 -25.97
C THR A 2 -11.85 2.89 -26.84
N ALA A 3 -12.12 1.59 -26.87
CA ALA A 3 -11.45 0.65 -27.78
C ALA A 3 -12.42 0.36 -28.94
N THR A 4 -11.99 0.56 -30.18
CA THR A 4 -12.72 0.18 -31.38
C THR A 4 -12.15 -1.12 -31.91
N ALA A 5 -12.99 -2.15 -32.03
CA ALA A 5 -12.68 -3.29 -32.88
C ALA A 5 -12.97 -2.87 -34.32
N ASP A 6 -11.95 -2.90 -35.19
CA ASP A 6 -12.16 -2.73 -36.62
C ASP A 6 -12.96 -3.95 -37.13
N ALA A 7 -14.25 -3.75 -37.31
CA ALA A 7 -15.11 -4.71 -38.01
C ALA A 7 -14.88 -4.55 -39.52
N GLY A 8 -13.62 -4.75 -39.95
CA GLY A 8 -13.25 -4.80 -41.33
C GLY A 8 -14.11 -5.78 -42.11
N SER A 9 -14.20 -5.59 -43.43
CA SER A 9 -14.94 -6.37 -44.42
C SER A 9 -15.25 -7.82 -44.01
N PRO A 10 -16.38 -8.40 -44.38
CA PRO A 10 -16.87 -9.72 -43.91
C PRO A 10 -15.96 -10.93 -44.18
N ALA A 11 -14.75 -10.72 -44.62
CA ALA A 11 -13.77 -11.75 -44.92
C ALA A 11 -12.51 -11.72 -44.02
N THR A 12 -12.41 -10.79 -43.07
CA THR A 12 -11.27 -10.76 -42.14
C THR A 12 -11.56 -11.66 -40.95
N PRO A 13 -10.71 -12.63 -40.62
CA PRO A 13 -10.91 -13.43 -39.42
C PRO A 13 -10.94 -12.54 -38.20
N PRO A 14 -11.76 -12.86 -37.19
CA PRO A 14 -11.85 -12.06 -35.97
C PRO A 14 -10.45 -11.86 -35.39
N SER A 15 -10.08 -10.60 -35.12
CA SER A 15 -8.80 -10.31 -34.45
C SER A 15 -8.83 -10.85 -33.01
N SER A 16 -7.69 -11.29 -32.49
CA SER A 16 -7.58 -11.72 -31.09
C SER A 16 -8.08 -10.62 -30.13
N ALA A 17 -7.88 -9.35 -30.49
CA ALA A 17 -8.39 -8.22 -29.72
C ALA A 17 -9.92 -8.17 -29.75
N GLY A 18 -10.56 -8.44 -30.88
CA GLY A 18 -12.02 -8.50 -30.99
C GLY A 18 -12.63 -9.61 -30.15
N GLU A 19 -12.05 -10.80 -30.15
CA GLU A 19 -12.50 -11.91 -29.30
C GLU A 19 -12.30 -11.58 -27.80
N TRP A 20 -11.17 -10.96 -27.43
CA TRP A 20 -10.94 -10.52 -26.07
C TRP A 20 -11.97 -9.49 -25.61
N LEU A 21 -12.26 -8.47 -26.42
CA LEU A 21 -13.28 -7.46 -26.11
C LEU A 21 -14.67 -8.08 -25.93
N ARG A 22 -15.07 -9.02 -26.79
CA ARG A 22 -16.32 -9.75 -26.65
C ARG A 22 -16.36 -10.57 -25.37
N GLY A 23 -15.26 -11.24 -25.01
CA GLY A 23 -15.12 -11.94 -23.76
C GLY A 23 -15.31 -11.03 -22.53
N GLN A 24 -14.68 -9.84 -22.55
CA GLN A 24 -14.86 -8.86 -21.48
C GLN A 24 -16.30 -8.34 -21.40
N ALA A 25 -16.96 -8.12 -22.54
CA ALA A 25 -18.36 -7.70 -22.57
C ALA A 25 -19.28 -8.82 -22.06
N ALA A 26 -19.04 -10.09 -22.44
CA ALA A 26 -19.78 -11.23 -21.93
C ALA A 26 -19.61 -11.41 -20.41
N ALA A 27 -18.46 -11.01 -19.85
CA ALA A 27 -18.20 -10.98 -18.42
C ALA A 27 -18.80 -9.75 -17.70
N GLY A 28 -19.46 -8.82 -18.43
CA GLY A 28 -20.03 -7.60 -17.86
C GLY A 28 -19.01 -6.53 -17.47
N LEU A 29 -17.77 -6.62 -17.95
CA LEU A 29 -16.71 -5.65 -17.68
C LEU A 29 -16.67 -4.52 -18.71
N LEU A 30 -17.23 -4.74 -19.89
CA LEU A 30 -17.36 -3.73 -20.95
C LEU A 30 -18.81 -3.64 -21.42
N ASP A 31 -19.25 -2.41 -21.74
CA ASP A 31 -20.51 -2.15 -22.41
C ASP A 31 -20.32 -2.07 -23.92
N THR A 32 -21.31 -2.56 -24.66
CA THR A 32 -21.41 -2.40 -26.11
C THR A 32 -22.86 -2.34 -26.55
N ALA A 33 -23.18 -1.44 -27.46
CA ALA A 33 -24.52 -1.33 -28.04
C ALA A 33 -24.63 -2.04 -29.39
N ASP A 34 -23.53 -2.18 -30.12
CA ASP A 34 -23.50 -2.65 -31.51
C ASP A 34 -22.52 -3.82 -31.74
N GLY A 35 -21.80 -4.23 -30.70
CA GLY A 35 -20.75 -5.27 -30.80
C GLY A 35 -19.49 -4.83 -31.58
N GLN A 36 -19.38 -3.56 -31.94
CA GLN A 36 -18.24 -2.99 -32.64
C GLN A 36 -17.43 -2.02 -31.77
N VAL A 37 -18.12 -1.23 -30.95
CA VAL A 37 -17.51 -0.29 -30.01
C VAL A 37 -17.74 -0.79 -28.59
N PHE A 38 -16.64 -0.94 -27.85
CA PHE A 38 -16.64 -1.39 -26.47
C PHE A 38 -16.16 -0.27 -25.55
N ARG A 39 -16.81 -0.09 -24.41
CA ARG A 39 -16.50 0.96 -23.44
C ARG A 39 -16.49 0.43 -22.02
N LEU A 40 -15.61 0.98 -21.19
CA LEU A 40 -15.76 0.88 -19.74
C LEU A 40 -16.87 1.83 -19.29
N THR A 41 -17.64 1.43 -18.27
CA THR A 41 -18.48 2.40 -17.57
C THR A 41 -17.60 3.49 -16.93
N PRO A 42 -18.14 4.68 -16.59
CA PRO A 42 -17.35 5.71 -15.91
C PRO A 42 -16.68 5.21 -14.63
N GLU A 43 -17.39 4.40 -13.83
CA GLU A 43 -16.88 3.80 -12.59
C GLU A 43 -15.79 2.77 -12.86
N ALA A 44 -16.00 1.88 -13.83
CA ALA A 44 -14.99 0.90 -14.23
C ALA A 44 -13.74 1.57 -14.84
N ALA A 45 -13.91 2.69 -15.55
CA ALA A 45 -12.78 3.46 -16.08
C ALA A 45 -11.92 4.05 -14.95
N GLN A 46 -12.54 4.60 -13.90
CA GLN A 46 -11.82 5.09 -12.71
C GLN A 46 -11.04 3.98 -12.01
N LEU A 47 -11.62 2.79 -11.89
CA LEU A 47 -10.99 1.67 -11.20
C LEU A 47 -9.88 0.99 -12.01
N LEU A 48 -10.03 0.88 -13.33
CA LEU A 48 -9.22 -0.01 -14.16
C LEU A 48 -8.34 0.69 -15.19
N ALA A 49 -8.62 1.96 -15.53
CA ALA A 49 -7.95 2.63 -16.65
C ALA A 49 -7.36 4.00 -16.30
N ASP A 50 -7.92 4.73 -15.35
CA ASP A 50 -7.49 6.08 -15.00
C ASP A 50 -6.47 6.10 -13.88
N GLU A 51 -5.25 5.60 -14.17
CA GLU A 51 -4.15 5.52 -13.21
C GLU A 51 -3.64 6.90 -12.77
N GLU A 52 -3.75 7.91 -13.64
CA GLU A 52 -3.21 9.24 -13.37
C GLU A 52 -4.22 10.17 -12.69
N GLY A 53 -5.51 9.99 -12.94
CA GLY A 53 -6.56 10.90 -12.47
C GLY A 53 -7.47 10.35 -11.38
N SER A 54 -7.43 9.04 -11.11
CA SER A 54 -8.32 8.42 -10.13
C SER A 54 -7.59 7.90 -8.90
N VAL A 55 -7.97 8.41 -7.73
CA VAL A 55 -7.54 7.86 -6.43
C VAL A 55 -8.05 6.43 -6.20
N TRP A 56 -9.09 6.03 -6.94
CA TRP A 56 -9.72 4.71 -6.87
C TRP A 56 -9.09 3.66 -7.78
N PHE A 57 -8.04 4.01 -8.53
CA PHE A 57 -7.40 3.08 -9.44
C PHE A 57 -6.91 1.82 -8.71
N ALA A 58 -7.43 0.67 -9.10
CA ALA A 58 -7.20 -0.61 -8.45
C ALA A 58 -6.55 -1.66 -9.37
N ALA A 59 -6.36 -1.36 -10.67
CA ALA A 59 -5.80 -2.34 -11.61
C ALA A 59 -4.37 -2.79 -11.24
N GLY A 60 -3.64 -1.98 -10.47
CA GLY A 60 -2.35 -2.36 -9.89
C GLY A 60 -2.41 -3.64 -9.04
N ALA A 61 -3.53 -3.88 -8.34
CA ALA A 61 -3.72 -5.07 -7.51
C ALA A 61 -3.70 -6.39 -8.31
N PHE A 62 -4.02 -6.31 -9.59
CA PHE A 62 -4.05 -7.47 -10.51
C PHE A 62 -2.75 -7.63 -11.32
N GLN A 63 -1.78 -6.74 -11.15
CA GLN A 63 -0.49 -6.88 -11.80
C GLN A 63 0.24 -8.10 -11.23
N GLY A 64 0.71 -9.00 -12.11
CA GLY A 64 1.34 -10.25 -11.67
C GLY A 64 0.35 -11.24 -11.07
N ALA A 65 -0.93 -11.20 -11.48
CA ALA A 65 -1.97 -12.11 -10.99
C ALA A 65 -1.64 -13.61 -11.22
N VAL A 66 -0.76 -13.91 -12.18
CA VAL A 66 -0.19 -15.25 -12.35
C VAL A 66 1.07 -15.33 -11.51
N ALA A 67 0.96 -15.93 -10.33
CA ALA A 67 2.12 -16.23 -9.51
C ALA A 67 3.04 -17.26 -10.21
N ALA A 68 4.34 -17.11 -10.04
CA ALA A 68 5.26 -18.15 -10.48
C ALA A 68 4.96 -19.47 -9.75
N GLU A 69 5.07 -20.61 -10.43
CA GLU A 69 4.79 -21.95 -9.87
C GLU A 69 5.53 -22.16 -8.55
N GLN A 70 6.80 -21.77 -8.49
CA GLN A 70 7.61 -21.86 -7.27
C GLN A 70 7.03 -21.05 -6.08
N THR A 71 6.39 -19.91 -6.34
CA THR A 71 5.73 -19.11 -5.29
C THR A 71 4.48 -19.83 -4.78
N VAL A 72 3.73 -20.47 -5.68
CA VAL A 72 2.54 -21.26 -5.32
C VAL A 72 2.94 -22.46 -4.45
N ASP A 73 4.00 -23.19 -4.83
CA ASP A 73 4.52 -24.33 -4.07
C ASP A 73 4.97 -23.90 -2.66
N ARG A 74 5.67 -22.77 -2.55
CA ARG A 74 6.10 -22.22 -1.26
C ARG A 74 4.92 -21.77 -0.39
N LEU A 75 3.89 -21.17 -0.97
CA LEU A 75 2.64 -20.86 -0.26
C LEU A 75 1.94 -22.13 0.23
N ALA A 76 1.87 -23.17 -0.59
CA ALA A 76 1.31 -24.46 -0.19
C ALA A 76 2.10 -25.09 0.99
N GLU A 77 3.44 -24.94 0.97
CA GLU A 77 4.27 -25.37 2.10
C GLU A 77 3.98 -24.54 3.36
N SER A 78 3.89 -23.20 3.24
CA SER A 78 3.52 -22.29 4.32
C SER A 78 2.18 -22.70 4.98
N PHE A 79 1.19 -23.11 4.20
CA PHE A 79 -0.08 -23.64 4.74
C PHE A 79 0.11 -24.94 5.55
N ARG A 80 1.08 -25.79 5.21
CA ARG A 80 1.32 -27.08 5.90
C ARG A 80 2.19 -26.91 7.14
N THR A 81 3.19 -26.03 7.11
CA THR A 81 4.17 -25.88 8.19
C THR A 81 3.84 -24.75 9.15
N GLY A 82 3.11 -23.72 8.68
CA GLY A 82 2.94 -22.46 9.41
C GLY A 82 4.13 -21.50 9.29
N ASP A 83 5.17 -21.87 8.53
CA ASP A 83 6.31 -20.99 8.26
C ASP A 83 5.88 -19.89 7.25
N GLY A 84 6.36 -18.66 7.46
CA GLY A 84 6.05 -17.55 6.58
C GLY A 84 6.98 -17.43 5.39
N LEU A 85 6.71 -16.42 4.58
CA LEU A 85 7.48 -16.00 3.41
C LEU A 85 7.84 -14.55 3.56
N SER A 86 9.11 -14.18 3.45
CA SER A 86 9.53 -12.79 3.43
C SER A 86 8.97 -12.08 2.19
N PHE A 87 8.90 -10.76 2.22
CA PHE A 87 8.40 -10.00 1.08
C PHE A 87 9.25 -10.22 -0.19
N ASP A 88 10.56 -10.44 -0.03
CA ASP A 88 11.47 -10.75 -1.14
C ASP A 88 11.24 -12.14 -1.76
N ASP A 89 10.62 -13.06 -1.05
CA ASP A 89 10.26 -14.37 -1.59
C ASP A 89 9.20 -14.31 -2.70
N PHE A 90 8.45 -13.19 -2.75
CA PHE A 90 7.49 -12.93 -3.83
C PHE A 90 8.14 -12.30 -5.08
N GLY A 91 9.45 -11.99 -5.01
CA GLY A 91 10.24 -11.47 -6.10
C GLY A 91 9.99 -9.99 -6.44
N PRO A 92 10.71 -9.45 -7.43
CA PRO A 92 10.69 -8.01 -7.75
C PRO A 92 9.33 -7.51 -8.27
N ALA A 93 8.48 -8.39 -8.81
CA ALA A 93 7.15 -8.03 -9.29
C ALA A 93 6.23 -7.57 -8.14
N ALA A 94 6.45 -8.05 -6.91
CA ALA A 94 5.68 -7.65 -5.74
C ALA A 94 5.87 -6.15 -5.44
N ALA A 95 7.12 -5.66 -5.45
CA ALA A 95 7.40 -4.24 -5.24
C ALA A 95 6.76 -3.34 -6.32
N ALA A 96 6.79 -3.76 -7.58
CA ALA A 96 6.15 -3.05 -8.70
C ALA A 96 4.62 -3.03 -8.58
N LYS A 97 4.02 -4.15 -8.14
CA LYS A 97 2.58 -4.26 -7.88
C LYS A 97 2.14 -3.26 -6.80
N VAL A 98 2.83 -3.25 -5.64
CA VAL A 98 2.52 -2.35 -4.52
C VAL A 98 2.69 -0.89 -4.94
N GLU A 99 3.76 -0.55 -5.66
CA GLU A 99 3.98 0.79 -6.19
C GLU A 99 2.81 1.26 -7.05
N ARG A 100 2.39 0.43 -7.99
CA ARG A 100 1.30 0.78 -8.90
C ARG A 100 -0.03 0.93 -8.19
N MET A 101 -0.25 0.13 -7.14
CA MET A 101 -1.46 0.17 -6.33
C MET A 101 -1.52 1.42 -5.44
N LEU A 102 -0.41 1.81 -4.81
CA LEU A 102 -0.34 2.96 -3.90
C LEU A 102 -0.03 4.30 -4.60
N GLY A 103 0.47 4.25 -5.84
CA GLY A 103 0.88 5.43 -6.60
C GLY A 103 -0.20 6.50 -6.75
N PRO A 104 -1.40 6.17 -7.25
CA PRO A 104 -2.50 7.12 -7.39
C PRO A 104 -2.89 7.78 -6.08
N TRP A 105 -3.10 7.01 -5.01
CA TRP A 105 -3.38 7.54 -3.69
C TRP A 105 -2.27 8.50 -3.20
N SER A 106 -1.01 8.11 -3.35
CA SER A 106 0.13 8.93 -2.93
C SER A 106 0.18 10.28 -3.65
N ARG A 107 -0.13 10.29 -4.96
CA ARG A 107 -0.11 11.52 -5.77
C ARG A 107 -1.33 12.41 -5.53
N LEU A 108 -2.52 11.80 -5.41
CA LEU A 108 -3.79 12.52 -5.48
C LEU A 108 -4.40 12.83 -4.10
N ALA A 109 -4.07 12.05 -3.06
CA ALA A 109 -4.71 12.20 -1.75
C ALA A 109 -3.74 12.58 -0.62
N LEU A 110 -2.50 12.07 -0.62
CA LEU A 110 -1.61 12.21 0.53
C LEU A 110 -1.37 13.68 0.92
N VAL A 111 -0.95 14.52 -0.03
CA VAL A 111 -0.65 15.94 0.25
C VAL A 111 -1.92 16.79 0.37
N PRO A 112 -2.89 16.73 -0.57
CA PRO A 112 -4.02 17.66 -0.54
C PRO A 112 -5.13 17.28 0.46
N THR A 113 -5.22 16.01 0.86
CA THR A 113 -6.35 15.53 1.69
C THR A 113 -5.87 14.99 3.05
N ILE A 114 -4.87 14.12 3.06
CA ILE A 114 -4.49 13.41 4.28
C ILE A 114 -3.69 14.31 5.23
N LEU A 115 -2.64 14.99 4.73
CA LEU A 115 -1.81 15.84 5.59
C LEU A 115 -2.58 16.99 6.24
N PRO A 116 -3.51 17.69 5.57
CA PRO A 116 -4.31 18.76 6.20
C PRO A 116 -5.24 18.27 7.30
N ALA A 117 -5.62 16.98 7.32
CA ALA A 117 -6.43 16.41 8.39
C ALA A 117 -5.65 16.26 9.72
N LEU A 118 -4.32 16.26 9.66
CA LEU A 118 -3.44 16.09 10.82
C LEU A 118 -3.11 17.45 11.46
N ASP A 119 -3.06 17.48 12.79
CA ASP A 119 -2.83 18.70 13.54
C ASP A 119 -1.40 19.25 13.33
N GLY A 120 -1.30 20.36 12.60
CA GLY A 120 -0.08 21.13 12.39
C GLY A 120 1.01 20.46 11.53
N VAL A 121 0.80 19.26 11.02
CA VAL A 121 1.82 18.47 10.28
C VAL A 121 2.25 19.18 9.00
N THR A 122 1.32 19.70 8.20
CA THR A 122 1.65 20.42 6.96
C THR A 122 2.59 21.61 7.21
N ARG A 123 2.28 22.44 8.22
CA ARG A 123 3.10 23.60 8.59
C ARG A 123 4.49 23.19 9.06
N ARG A 124 4.62 22.08 9.78
CA ARG A 124 5.92 21.56 10.22
C ARG A 124 6.75 21.06 9.04
N LEU A 125 6.14 20.37 8.08
CA LEU A 125 6.78 19.97 6.83
C LEU A 125 7.27 21.18 6.01
N GLU A 126 6.47 22.24 5.92
CA GLU A 126 6.84 23.48 5.25
C GLU A 126 8.01 24.19 5.95
N SER A 127 8.08 24.13 7.29
CA SER A 127 9.20 24.74 8.04
C SER A 127 10.51 23.93 8.00
N GLY A 128 10.42 22.65 7.67
CA GLY A 128 11.56 21.75 7.57
C GLY A 128 11.72 20.85 8.80
N ILE A 129 11.35 19.57 8.66
CA ILE A 129 11.52 18.53 9.69
C ILE A 129 12.17 17.29 9.05
N ARG A 130 12.61 16.35 9.89
CA ARG A 130 12.96 15.01 9.41
C ARG A 130 11.74 14.09 9.46
N VAL A 131 11.59 13.33 8.41
CA VAL A 131 10.47 12.39 8.21
C VAL A 131 11.05 11.00 8.00
N ALA A 132 10.48 9.99 8.65
CA ALA A 132 10.72 8.59 8.33
C ALA A 132 9.48 7.95 7.72
N ASP A 133 9.67 7.09 6.72
CA ASP A 133 8.66 6.19 6.18
C ASP A 133 9.12 4.75 6.44
N VAL A 134 8.38 4.03 7.26
CA VAL A 134 8.73 2.68 7.74
C VAL A 134 7.86 1.66 7.01
N GLY A 135 8.48 0.77 6.25
CA GLY A 135 7.82 -0.05 5.25
C GLY A 135 7.55 0.78 3.99
N CYS A 136 8.56 1.58 3.56
CA CYS A 136 8.40 2.56 2.50
C CYS A 136 8.21 1.94 1.10
N GLY A 137 8.42 0.64 0.94
CA GLY A 137 8.31 -0.04 -0.35
C GLY A 137 9.19 0.62 -1.42
N SER A 138 8.62 0.91 -2.57
CA SER A 138 9.28 1.61 -3.68
C SER A 138 9.44 3.12 -3.48
N GLY A 139 9.09 3.65 -2.31
CA GLY A 139 9.29 5.04 -1.90
C GLY A 139 8.35 6.07 -2.51
N ILE A 140 7.28 5.67 -3.21
CA ILE A 140 6.41 6.60 -3.96
C ILE A 140 5.77 7.66 -3.07
N ALA A 141 5.27 7.28 -1.89
CA ALA A 141 4.68 8.22 -0.94
C ALA A 141 5.73 9.22 -0.44
N LEU A 142 6.90 8.72 -0.06
CA LEU A 142 8.01 9.54 0.44
C LEU A 142 8.53 10.51 -0.62
N LEU A 143 8.67 10.06 -1.86
CA LEU A 143 9.10 10.89 -2.99
C LEU A 143 8.06 11.98 -3.33
N THR A 144 6.77 11.66 -3.19
CA THR A 144 5.70 12.66 -3.35
C THR A 144 5.79 13.75 -2.29
N LEU A 145 6.00 13.38 -1.03
CA LEU A 145 6.20 14.34 0.07
C LEU A 145 7.47 15.16 -0.12
N ALA A 146 8.57 14.53 -0.52
CA ALA A 146 9.86 15.21 -0.70
C ALA A 146 9.82 16.27 -1.81
N ALA A 147 9.08 16.02 -2.88
CA ALA A 147 8.86 17.00 -3.93
C ALA A 147 7.98 18.18 -3.45
N ALA A 148 6.98 17.92 -2.62
CA ALA A 148 6.08 18.94 -2.09
C ALA A 148 6.74 19.80 -0.98
N PHE A 149 7.67 19.22 -0.20
CA PHE A 149 8.28 19.86 0.97
C PHE A 149 9.82 19.89 0.91
N PRO A 150 10.43 20.70 0.04
CA PRO A 150 11.87 20.68 -0.23
C PRO A 150 12.73 21.10 0.97
N ARG A 151 12.17 21.74 1.99
CA ARG A 151 12.89 22.09 3.23
C ARG A 151 12.99 20.93 4.22
N SER A 152 12.12 19.92 4.11
CA SER A 152 12.14 18.73 4.94
C SER A 152 13.09 17.68 4.38
N ARG A 153 13.53 16.76 5.23
CA ARG A 153 14.39 15.63 4.87
C ARG A 153 13.68 14.33 5.11
N PHE A 154 13.86 13.36 4.23
CA PHE A 154 13.08 12.16 4.16
C PHE A 154 13.97 10.92 4.16
N ASP A 155 13.72 10.01 5.09
CA ASP A 155 14.41 8.73 5.22
C ASP A 155 13.39 7.59 5.06
N GLY A 156 13.52 6.75 4.03
CA GLY A 156 12.70 5.56 3.81
C GLY A 156 13.40 4.30 4.33
N TYR A 157 12.67 3.46 5.04
CA TYR A 157 13.15 2.21 5.61
C TYR A 157 12.30 1.04 5.13
N ASP A 158 12.91 0.02 4.55
CA ASP A 158 12.26 -1.21 4.14
C ASP A 158 13.27 -2.36 4.21
N PRO A 159 12.92 -3.56 4.71
CA PRO A 159 13.83 -4.70 4.72
C PRO A 159 14.03 -5.32 3.33
N SER A 160 13.10 -5.15 2.40
CA SER A 160 13.13 -5.74 1.07
C SER A 160 14.22 -5.12 0.19
N GLU A 161 15.10 -5.96 -0.33
CA GLU A 161 16.12 -5.54 -1.31
C GLU A 161 15.47 -5.05 -2.61
N TYR A 162 14.44 -5.75 -3.10
CA TYR A 162 13.73 -5.37 -4.32
C TYR A 162 13.02 -4.03 -4.19
N ALA A 163 12.37 -3.80 -3.04
CA ALA A 163 11.68 -2.54 -2.77
C ALA A 163 12.68 -1.37 -2.71
N ILE A 164 13.78 -1.50 -1.98
CA ILE A 164 14.81 -0.45 -1.84
C ILE A 164 15.54 -0.20 -3.16
N THR A 165 15.83 -1.24 -3.93
CA THR A 165 16.44 -1.08 -5.27
C THR A 165 15.52 -0.26 -6.18
N ARG A 166 14.21 -0.57 -6.17
CA ARG A 166 13.22 0.19 -6.94
C ARG A 166 13.06 1.62 -6.42
N ALA A 167 13.02 1.83 -5.11
CA ALA A 167 12.94 3.16 -4.49
C ALA A 167 14.13 4.06 -4.90
N ARG A 168 15.33 3.51 -4.95
CA ARG A 168 16.53 4.23 -5.42
C ARG A 168 16.46 4.54 -6.90
N GLY A 169 15.91 3.66 -7.73
CA GLY A 169 15.64 3.92 -9.14
C GLY A 169 14.66 5.09 -9.31
N ASN A 170 13.54 5.03 -8.63
CA ASN A 170 12.52 6.10 -8.63
C ASN A 170 13.08 7.45 -8.13
N LEU A 171 13.97 7.43 -7.13
CA LEU A 171 14.66 8.63 -6.65
C LEU A 171 15.58 9.23 -7.73
N ALA A 172 16.35 8.39 -8.40
CA ALA A 172 17.25 8.84 -9.46
C ALA A 172 16.48 9.48 -10.64
N GLU A 173 15.34 8.90 -11.02
CA GLU A 173 14.47 9.45 -12.07
C GLU A 173 13.89 10.82 -11.68
N ARG A 174 13.55 11.04 -10.40
CA ARG A 174 12.98 12.30 -9.91
C ARG A 174 14.02 13.37 -9.57
N GLY A 175 15.28 12.99 -9.40
CA GLY A 175 16.39 13.92 -9.11
C GLY A 175 16.27 14.70 -7.79
N LEU A 176 15.62 14.13 -6.78
CA LEU A 176 15.43 14.78 -5.47
C LEU A 176 16.67 14.59 -4.59
N ALA A 177 17.10 15.66 -3.91
CA ALA A 177 18.31 15.66 -3.08
C ALA A 177 18.03 15.50 -1.56
N ASN A 178 16.77 15.55 -1.15
CA ASN A 178 16.33 15.56 0.24
C ASN A 178 15.79 14.20 0.72
N VAL A 179 16.07 13.10 -0.01
CA VAL A 179 15.59 11.74 0.29
C VAL A 179 16.77 10.76 0.37
N ALA A 180 16.68 9.82 1.34
CA ALA A 180 17.56 8.66 1.42
C ALA A 180 16.74 7.39 1.67
N PHE A 181 17.19 6.25 1.10
CA PHE A 181 16.56 4.93 1.30
C PHE A 181 17.52 3.94 1.94
N HIS A 182 17.05 3.27 2.98
CA HIS A 182 17.80 2.35 3.83
C HIS A 182 17.17 0.96 3.80
N GLN A 183 17.94 -0.05 3.42
CA GLN A 183 17.52 -1.45 3.53
C GLN A 183 17.62 -1.89 4.99
N ARG A 184 16.58 -1.63 5.77
CA ARG A 184 16.52 -1.89 7.22
C ARG A 184 15.10 -2.17 7.65
N SER A 185 14.93 -3.10 8.59
CA SER A 185 13.66 -3.33 9.26
C SER A 185 13.33 -2.21 10.26
N ALA A 186 12.07 -2.17 10.72
CA ALA A 186 11.63 -1.24 11.75
C ALA A 186 12.42 -1.34 13.07
N GLY A 187 12.90 -2.55 13.42
CA GLY A 187 13.75 -2.76 14.60
C GLY A 187 15.13 -2.09 14.51
N GLN A 188 15.53 -1.66 13.32
CA GLN A 188 16.84 -1.03 13.06
C GLN A 188 16.73 0.49 12.86
N LEU A 189 15.60 1.10 13.22
CA LEU A 189 15.45 2.55 13.28
C LEU A 189 16.42 3.18 14.28
N PRO A 190 16.77 4.47 14.11
CA PRO A 190 17.58 5.19 15.11
C PRO A 190 16.97 5.08 16.51
N ASP A 191 17.82 4.86 17.52
CA ASP A 191 17.41 4.69 18.91
C ASP A 191 17.44 6.04 19.69
N GLU A 192 17.22 7.14 18.99
CA GLU A 192 17.18 8.50 19.52
C GLU A 192 16.07 9.33 18.87
N PRO A 193 15.49 10.33 19.56
CA PRO A 193 14.48 11.20 18.99
C PRO A 193 15.05 12.03 17.82
N LEU A 194 14.60 11.73 16.62
CA LEU A 194 15.13 12.29 15.39
C LEU A 194 14.05 12.81 14.45
N PHE A 195 12.92 12.11 14.36
CA PHE A 195 11.89 12.37 13.37
C PHE A 195 10.74 13.19 13.96
N GLY A 196 10.36 14.26 13.26
CA GLY A 196 9.17 15.02 13.57
C GLY A 196 7.89 14.39 13.02
N LEU A 197 8.02 13.54 12.00
CA LEU A 197 6.94 12.76 11.43
C LEU A 197 7.45 11.37 11.08
N VAL A 198 6.69 10.35 11.48
CA VAL A 198 6.90 8.96 11.04
C VAL A 198 5.64 8.51 10.29
N LEU A 199 5.83 7.75 9.23
CA LEU A 199 4.78 7.22 8.36
C LEU A 199 4.83 5.69 8.37
N THR A 200 3.66 5.07 8.34
CA THR A 200 3.47 3.66 8.01
C THR A 200 2.21 3.55 7.16
N PHE A 201 2.32 3.00 5.96
CA PHE A 201 1.22 2.92 5.01
C PHE A 201 0.97 1.48 4.59
N ASP A 202 -0.12 0.88 5.07
CA ASP A 202 -0.56 -0.48 4.76
C ASP A 202 0.53 -1.55 4.95
N CYS A 203 1.33 -1.44 6.01
CA CYS A 203 2.47 -2.32 6.23
C CYS A 203 2.57 -2.93 7.64
N LEU A 204 1.90 -2.36 8.66
CA LEU A 204 1.99 -2.90 10.02
C LEU A 204 1.34 -4.28 10.13
N HIS A 205 0.26 -4.51 9.40
CA HIS A 205 -0.49 -5.77 9.44
C HIS A 205 0.26 -6.96 8.82
N ASP A 206 1.29 -6.71 8.02
CA ASP A 206 2.13 -7.75 7.41
C ASP A 206 3.55 -7.81 7.99
N MET A 207 3.87 -6.95 8.96
CA MET A 207 5.13 -7.05 9.71
C MET A 207 5.11 -8.26 10.65
N PRO A 208 6.23 -9.01 10.77
CA PRO A 208 6.32 -10.10 11.74
C PRO A 208 6.16 -9.63 13.19
N ARG A 209 6.65 -8.43 13.52
CA ARG A 209 6.67 -7.87 14.88
C ARG A 209 6.21 -6.42 14.92
N PRO A 210 4.92 -6.15 14.64
CA PRO A 210 4.40 -4.78 14.57
C PRO A 210 4.46 -4.03 15.90
N ASP A 211 4.40 -4.73 17.03
CA ASP A 211 4.55 -4.16 18.38
C ASP A 211 5.99 -3.69 18.65
N GLU A 212 7.01 -4.39 18.16
CA GLU A 212 8.40 -3.94 18.21
C GLU A 212 8.63 -2.75 17.30
N ALA A 213 8.01 -2.73 16.11
CA ALA A 213 8.02 -1.60 15.21
C ALA A 213 7.42 -0.35 15.87
N ALA A 214 6.26 -0.48 16.54
CA ALA A 214 5.63 0.62 17.27
C ALA A 214 6.55 1.17 18.39
N ARG A 215 7.23 0.29 19.15
CA ARG A 215 8.20 0.72 20.16
C ARG A 215 9.41 1.43 19.54
N ALA A 216 9.93 0.94 18.43
CA ALA A 216 11.05 1.58 17.73
C ALA A 216 10.65 2.97 17.19
N ILE A 217 9.47 3.09 16.59
CA ILE A 217 8.91 4.37 16.15
C ILE A 217 8.76 5.34 17.32
N ARG A 218 8.27 4.85 18.47
CA ARG A 218 8.14 5.71 19.66
C ARG A 218 9.49 6.27 20.14
N ARG A 219 10.57 5.49 20.05
CA ARG A 219 11.92 5.93 20.46
C ARG A 219 12.52 6.96 19.50
N CYS A 220 12.32 6.78 18.20
CA CYS A 220 12.90 7.68 17.20
C CYS A 220 12.07 8.93 16.92
N LEU A 221 10.84 9.01 17.45
CA LEU A 221 9.96 10.16 17.30
C LEU A 221 10.29 11.25 18.33
N THR A 222 10.36 12.52 17.91
CA THR A 222 10.53 13.67 18.82
C THR A 222 9.34 13.79 19.76
N SER A 223 9.50 14.49 20.88
CA SER A 223 8.44 14.65 21.90
C SER A 223 7.19 15.36 21.37
N ASP A 224 7.32 16.17 20.32
CA ASP A 224 6.23 16.85 19.61
C ASP A 224 5.93 16.18 18.25
N GLY A 225 6.52 15.01 18.00
CA GLY A 225 6.40 14.28 16.75
C GLY A 225 5.02 13.67 16.54
N THR A 226 4.75 13.31 15.30
CA THR A 226 3.51 12.64 14.89
C THR A 226 3.86 11.35 14.16
N TRP A 227 3.17 10.28 14.49
CA TRP A 227 3.14 9.06 13.69
C TRP A 227 1.82 9.00 12.93
N LEU A 228 1.86 9.10 11.61
CA LEU A 228 0.72 8.88 10.73
C LEU A 228 0.69 7.41 10.32
N VAL A 229 -0.38 6.74 10.70
CA VAL A 229 -0.67 5.37 10.29
C VAL A 229 -1.81 5.37 9.29
N LYS A 230 -1.62 4.72 8.15
CA LYS A 230 -2.69 4.33 7.22
C LYS A 230 -2.75 2.81 7.23
N GLU A 231 -3.92 2.26 7.51
CA GLU A 231 -4.15 0.81 7.54
C GLU A 231 -5.47 0.43 6.89
N ILE A 232 -5.54 -0.80 6.42
CA ILE A 232 -6.76 -1.36 5.84
C ILE A 232 -7.91 -1.24 6.84
N ARG A 233 -9.08 -0.82 6.36
CA ARG A 233 -10.30 -0.73 7.18
C ARG A 233 -10.75 -2.12 7.59
N ALA A 234 -10.33 -2.56 8.76
CA ALA A 234 -10.71 -3.83 9.36
C ALA A 234 -11.78 -3.64 10.43
N GLY A 235 -12.75 -4.55 10.48
CA GLY A 235 -13.72 -4.67 11.57
C GLY A 235 -13.08 -5.27 12.82
N GLU A 236 -13.71 -5.08 13.98
CA GLU A 236 -13.20 -5.58 15.26
C GLU A 236 -13.19 -7.11 15.35
N THR A 237 -14.07 -7.76 14.60
CA THR A 237 -14.15 -9.21 14.49
C THR A 237 -14.14 -9.65 13.01
N TRP A 238 -13.85 -10.92 12.74
CA TRP A 238 -13.92 -11.44 11.39
C TRP A 238 -15.36 -11.41 10.82
N GLN A 239 -16.39 -11.49 11.68
CA GLN A 239 -17.78 -11.36 11.31
C GLN A 239 -18.11 -9.95 10.80
N ASP A 240 -17.54 -8.93 11.44
CA ASP A 240 -17.70 -7.54 10.99
C ASP A 240 -17.09 -7.33 9.60
N ASN A 241 -15.99 -8.02 9.31
CA ASN A 241 -15.35 -7.98 8.01
C ASN A 241 -16.19 -8.59 6.88
N LEU A 242 -17.16 -9.47 7.18
CA LEU A 242 -18.05 -10.04 6.16
C LEU A 242 -18.93 -8.98 5.47
N ALA A 243 -19.18 -7.87 6.14
CA ALA A 243 -19.91 -6.74 5.56
C ALA A 243 -19.05 -5.87 4.62
N HIS A 244 -17.74 -6.07 4.59
CA HIS A 244 -16.84 -5.29 3.74
C HIS A 244 -17.01 -5.73 2.26
N PRO A 245 -17.27 -4.80 1.33
CA PRO A 245 -17.66 -5.15 -0.06
C PRO A 245 -16.59 -5.96 -0.82
N VAL A 246 -15.34 -5.86 -0.43
CA VAL A 246 -14.22 -6.59 -1.04
C VAL A 246 -13.54 -7.57 -0.06
N ALA A 247 -14.24 -8.01 0.97
CA ALA A 247 -13.70 -8.91 2.00
C ALA A 247 -13.02 -10.16 1.41
N ALA A 248 -13.64 -10.81 0.43
CA ALA A 248 -13.08 -11.99 -0.21
C ALA A 248 -11.72 -11.72 -0.87
N MET A 249 -11.58 -10.57 -1.53
CA MET A 249 -10.31 -10.14 -2.12
C MET A 249 -9.26 -9.84 -1.04
N LEU A 250 -9.63 -9.15 0.04
CA LEU A 250 -8.71 -8.84 1.14
C LEU A 250 -8.23 -10.09 1.86
N TYR A 251 -9.10 -11.07 2.12
CA TYR A 251 -8.69 -12.36 2.66
C TYR A 251 -7.85 -13.17 1.66
N GLY A 252 -8.16 -13.10 0.36
CA GLY A 252 -7.33 -13.70 -0.69
C GLY A 252 -5.92 -13.11 -0.72
N ASN A 253 -5.79 -11.78 -0.65
CA ASN A 253 -4.50 -11.11 -0.53
C ASN A 253 -3.80 -11.47 0.78
N SER A 254 -4.54 -11.59 1.87
CA SER A 254 -3.99 -11.98 3.17
C SER A 254 -3.27 -13.32 3.10
N VAL A 255 -3.93 -14.37 2.63
CA VAL A 255 -3.33 -15.71 2.55
C VAL A 255 -2.22 -15.81 1.50
N ALA A 256 -2.28 -14.98 0.45
CA ALA A 256 -1.29 -14.98 -0.60
C ALA A 256 -0.03 -14.13 -0.30
N SER A 257 -0.09 -13.20 0.66
CA SER A 257 1.00 -12.25 0.92
C SER A 257 1.10 -11.84 2.38
N CYS A 258 0.12 -11.10 2.94
CA CYS A 258 0.29 -10.41 4.23
C CYS A 258 0.45 -11.40 5.41
N LEU A 259 -0.33 -12.47 5.44
CA LEU A 259 -0.22 -13.48 6.50
C LEU A 259 1.13 -14.23 6.46
N PRO A 260 1.58 -14.76 5.30
CA PRO A 260 2.93 -15.32 5.18
C PRO A 260 4.03 -14.32 5.55
N SER A 261 3.91 -13.06 5.14
CA SER A 261 4.89 -12.02 5.51
C SER A 261 4.96 -11.83 7.03
N GLY A 262 3.82 -11.72 7.69
CA GLY A 262 3.73 -11.61 9.15
C GLY A 262 4.24 -12.84 9.91
N LEU A 263 4.40 -13.99 9.24
CA LEU A 263 4.94 -15.23 9.80
C LEU A 263 6.39 -15.50 9.35
N SER A 264 7.02 -14.63 8.57
CA SER A 264 8.33 -14.87 7.95
C SER A 264 9.51 -14.92 8.91
N GLU A 265 9.33 -14.53 10.17
CA GLU A 265 10.33 -14.58 11.22
C GLU A 265 9.86 -15.45 12.39
N SER A 266 10.80 -16.07 13.10
CA SER A 266 10.49 -16.80 14.34
C SER A 266 9.77 -15.90 15.34
N GLY A 267 8.59 -16.33 15.81
CA GLY A 267 7.73 -15.54 16.69
C GLY A 267 6.94 -14.43 15.99
N GLY A 268 6.89 -14.43 14.67
CA GLY A 268 6.01 -13.57 13.90
C GLY A 268 4.54 -13.80 14.24
N VAL A 269 3.75 -12.71 14.31
CA VAL A 269 2.37 -12.76 14.82
C VAL A 269 1.32 -13.07 13.73
N GLY A 270 1.68 -12.94 12.45
CA GLY A 270 0.81 -13.29 11.32
C GLY A 270 -0.56 -12.64 11.39
N LEU A 271 -0.65 -11.31 11.43
CA LEU A 271 -1.92 -10.60 11.54
C LEU A 271 -2.79 -10.80 10.29
N GLY A 272 -2.17 -10.74 9.12
CA GLY A 272 -2.87 -10.71 7.83
C GLY A 272 -3.59 -9.39 7.58
N THR A 273 -4.07 -9.20 6.36
CA THR A 273 -4.60 -7.91 5.84
C THR A 273 -5.67 -7.27 6.74
N LEU A 274 -6.55 -8.07 7.33
CA LEU A 274 -7.66 -7.60 8.19
C LEU A 274 -7.42 -7.88 9.68
N GLY A 275 -6.19 -8.20 10.08
CA GLY A 275 -5.86 -8.59 11.46
C GLY A 275 -5.45 -7.44 12.38
N LEU A 276 -5.50 -6.18 11.90
CA LEU A 276 -5.14 -5.01 12.69
C LEU A 276 -6.34 -4.01 12.81
N PRO A 277 -7.43 -4.40 13.49
CA PRO A 277 -8.54 -3.49 13.72
C PRO A 277 -8.17 -2.31 14.62
N PRO A 278 -8.98 -1.22 14.63
CA PRO A 278 -8.69 0.00 15.40
C PRO A 278 -8.33 -0.25 16.86
N SER A 279 -9.08 -1.10 17.57
CA SER A 279 -8.84 -1.39 18.99
C SER A 279 -7.50 -2.10 19.23
N ARG A 280 -7.07 -2.96 18.30
CA ARG A 280 -5.78 -3.65 18.40
C ARG A 280 -4.64 -2.69 18.15
N LEU A 281 -4.76 -1.83 17.12
CA LEU A 281 -3.77 -0.80 16.83
C LEU A 281 -3.62 0.17 17.99
N GLU A 282 -4.74 0.64 18.58
CA GLU A 282 -4.69 1.53 19.73
C GLU A 282 -3.98 0.88 20.92
N ARG A 283 -4.31 -0.37 21.27
CA ARG A 283 -3.62 -1.10 22.35
C ARG A 283 -2.13 -1.19 22.09
N MET A 284 -1.72 -1.52 20.86
CA MET A 284 -0.30 -1.61 20.46
C MET A 284 0.39 -0.26 20.65
N CYS A 285 -0.22 0.84 20.22
CA CYS A 285 0.30 2.18 20.41
C CYS A 285 0.43 2.55 21.91
N ARG A 286 -0.59 2.26 22.72
CA ARG A 286 -0.55 2.51 24.19
C ARG A 286 0.58 1.71 24.87
N GLN A 287 0.74 0.44 24.50
CA GLN A 287 1.81 -0.42 25.02
C GLN A 287 3.22 0.04 24.57
N ALA A 288 3.32 0.69 23.43
CA ALA A 288 4.57 1.31 22.97
C ALA A 288 4.88 2.66 23.64
N GLY A 289 3.96 3.20 24.47
CA GLY A 289 4.15 4.45 25.22
C GLY A 289 3.64 5.71 24.53
N PHE A 290 2.74 5.57 23.56
CA PHE A 290 2.03 6.71 22.97
C PHE A 290 0.87 7.14 23.86
N SER A 291 0.70 8.46 24.04
CA SER A 291 -0.32 9.04 24.91
C SER A 291 -1.57 9.49 24.13
N ARG A 292 -1.45 9.84 22.85
CA ARG A 292 -2.56 10.29 22.00
C ARG A 292 -2.72 9.33 20.83
N PHE A 293 -3.97 8.92 20.61
CA PHE A 293 -4.38 8.10 19.46
C PHE A 293 -5.70 8.68 18.94
N GLN A 294 -5.72 9.11 17.69
CA GLN A 294 -6.87 9.75 17.06
C GLN A 294 -7.10 9.16 15.68
N LEU A 295 -8.31 8.67 15.44
CA LEU A 295 -8.79 8.26 14.12
C LEU A 295 -9.29 9.49 13.35
N HIS A 296 -8.86 9.63 12.11
CA HIS A 296 -9.35 10.61 11.15
C HIS A 296 -10.18 9.90 10.07
N ASP A 297 -11.44 10.21 9.97
CA ASP A 297 -12.29 9.75 8.89
C ASP A 297 -12.23 10.77 7.75
N VAL A 298 -11.53 10.39 6.68
CA VAL A 298 -11.36 11.19 5.47
C VAL A 298 -12.25 10.71 4.33
N GLY A 299 -13.21 9.84 4.62
CA GLY A 299 -14.13 9.27 3.64
C GLY A 299 -13.50 8.20 2.75
N ASP A 300 -12.36 7.62 3.13
CA ASP A 300 -11.73 6.52 2.41
C ASP A 300 -12.43 5.20 2.77
N PRO A 301 -13.06 4.49 1.81
CA PRO A 301 -13.76 3.24 2.10
C PRO A 301 -12.81 2.05 2.33
N ALA A 302 -11.56 2.15 1.89
CA ALA A 302 -10.58 1.07 1.96
C ALA A 302 -9.67 1.17 3.17
N ASN A 303 -9.37 2.39 3.64
CA ASN A 303 -8.38 2.63 4.67
C ASN A 303 -8.89 3.50 5.81
N LEU A 304 -8.24 3.35 6.96
CA LEU A 304 -8.36 4.20 8.14
C LEU A 304 -7.05 4.92 8.40
N TYR A 305 -7.14 6.14 8.91
CA TYR A 305 -5.98 7.01 9.15
C TYR A 305 -5.92 7.37 10.63
N TYR A 306 -4.75 7.21 11.22
CA TYR A 306 -4.56 7.49 12.63
C TYR A 306 -3.42 8.46 12.85
N GLU A 307 -3.67 9.44 13.68
CA GLU A 307 -2.67 10.35 14.22
C GLU A 307 -2.29 9.89 15.61
N VAL A 308 -1.04 9.46 15.76
CA VAL A 308 -0.51 8.92 17.02
C VAL A 308 0.61 9.83 17.50
N ARG A 309 0.60 10.19 18.80
CA ARG A 309 1.63 11.08 19.37
C ARG A 309 2.17 10.55 20.70
N PRO A 310 3.42 10.91 21.02
CA PRO A 310 4.07 10.59 22.29
C PRO A 310 3.28 10.92 23.52
#